data_3e85f7747a8579744c27409b76ecc145
#
_entry.id   3e85f7747a8579744c27409b76ecc145
#
_cell.length_a   1.000
_cell.length_b   1.000
_cell.length_c   1.000
_cell.angle_alpha   90.00
_cell.angle_beta   90.00
_cell.angle_gamma   90.00
#
_symmetry.space_group_name_H-M   'P 1'
#
loop_
_entity.id
_entity.type
_entity.pdbx_description
1 polymer ?
#
loop_
_entity_poly.entity_id
_entity_poly.type
_entity_poly.pdbx_seq_one_letter_code
_entity_poly.pdbx_strand_id
1 'polypeptide(L)'
;MVRQSMLRLCLHISLLIGVFQPTYALPHASSSALYGWASANGNDESSQLAPLRGSSTLLGVVQDELSSGNSAEVPQSAYELAPGQAADADIGIPFTFKDTQNPQPIRGDLGSTDPGPRTYAYDRLNPNTFAPPSSDNGEVTQSKWPLGLSHNRILPGHAGWSRQENTDVLPGATAMAGVDMKLAPWAYRELHWHQANEWGIVLNGSVRVQAMNEDGQTFTDDLDVGDVWYFPSGVPHSLQALGLGSEFMLVFDQGNFSDGGTGLITEMFLRNPKEVLSKNLQAPLEDFDEIPQDQLYILNGTPAPKDVKEQTIPGPGGVASGNDSYTYHLSKQAAYETPGGSIKIIDPVNFPIAKMFSAALVTIKPGAMREIHWHGTSDEWGFFLAGNARVSVYEAPTSGATVDFSAGDISYVKATASHYIENTGDEDVVFLEMLQAPRFTDISVAQWLKLTPKQIIKDTLHLPDRLLDNLSPNKQYVIQGNRNLTALSSGSGIA
;
A
#
# COMPACT_ATOMS: atom_id res chain seq x y z
N MET A 1 -33.27 16.54 56.40
CA MET A 1 -32.55 16.62 57.67
C MET A 1 -31.28 15.82 57.54
N VAL A 2 -30.20 16.57 57.81
CA VAL A 2 -28.82 16.17 58.13
C VAL A 2 -28.04 15.57 56.97
N ARG A 3 -27.21 16.25 56.20
CA ARG A 3 -26.02 17.12 56.34
C ARG A 3 -24.86 16.52 57.15
N GLN A 4 -23.72 16.51 56.45
CA GLN A 4 -22.33 16.60 56.95
C GLN A 4 -21.71 15.26 57.41
N SER A 5 -20.45 14.95 57.22
CA SER A 5 -19.16 15.62 56.83
C SER A 5 -18.08 14.59 56.93
N MET A 6 -16.98 14.78 56.20
CA MET A 6 -15.57 14.59 56.59
C MET A 6 -14.75 14.22 55.34
N LEU A 7 -14.02 14.96 54.83
CA LEU A 7 -12.80 15.81 54.99
C LEU A 7 -11.68 15.14 55.81
N ARG A 8 -10.58 14.94 55.05
CA ARG A 8 -9.17 14.80 55.49
C ARG A 8 -8.70 13.45 56.04
N LEU A 9 -7.81 12.80 55.29
CA LEU A 9 -6.51 12.45 55.82
C LEU A 9 -5.46 12.42 54.67
N CYS A 10 -4.69 13.50 54.55
CA CYS A 10 -3.37 13.48 53.96
C CYS A 10 -2.41 12.85 54.97
N LEU A 11 -1.70 11.83 54.62
CA LEU A 11 -0.41 11.50 55.24
C LEU A 11 0.62 11.07 54.22
N HIS A 12 1.74 11.75 54.26
CA HIS A 12 2.99 11.54 53.58
C HIS A 12 3.49 10.09 53.71
N ILE A 13 3.86 9.49 52.58
CA ILE A 13 5.00 8.56 52.53
C ILE A 13 5.84 8.97 51.34
N SER A 14 6.85 9.78 51.59
CA SER A 14 8.04 9.84 50.78
C SER A 14 8.92 8.68 51.22
N LEU A 15 9.41 7.84 50.33
CA LEU A 15 10.82 7.46 50.19
C LEU A 15 11.04 6.27 49.23
N LEU A 16 12.06 6.45 48.41
CA LEU A 16 12.87 5.41 47.77
C LEU A 16 12.24 4.63 46.60
N ILE A 17 12.29 5.26 45.44
CA ILE A 17 12.45 4.52 44.20
C ILE A 17 13.92 4.57 43.79
N GLY A 18 14.61 3.48 44.10
CA GLY A 18 15.93 3.20 43.56
C GLY A 18 15.82 2.96 42.05
N VAL A 19 16.51 3.81 41.30
CA VAL A 19 16.68 3.64 39.86
C VAL A 19 17.57 2.44 39.61
N PHE A 20 17.01 1.32 39.26
CA PHE A 20 17.74 0.23 38.60
C PHE A 20 17.61 0.43 37.09
N GLN A 21 18.66 0.95 36.48
CA GLN A 21 18.88 0.80 35.05
C GLN A 21 19.55 -0.55 34.79
N PRO A 22 19.00 -1.43 33.98
CA PRO A 22 19.75 -2.57 33.46
C PRO A 22 20.64 -2.07 32.31
N THR A 23 21.93 -1.99 32.56
CA THR A 23 22.94 -1.86 31.52
C THR A 23 23.04 -3.21 30.79
N TYR A 24 22.43 -3.27 29.60
CA TYR A 24 22.77 -4.35 28.67
C TYR A 24 24.04 -3.98 27.93
N ALA A 25 25.13 -4.66 28.28
CA ALA A 25 26.35 -4.64 27.50
C ALA A 25 26.12 -5.45 26.21
N LEU A 26 26.26 -4.82 25.08
CA LEU A 26 26.34 -5.47 23.78
C LEU A 26 27.70 -6.20 23.68
N PRO A 27 27.75 -7.44 23.23
CA PRO A 27 29.03 -8.07 22.91
C PRO A 27 29.57 -7.49 21.60
N HIS A 28 30.76 -6.93 21.65
CA HIS A 28 31.56 -6.60 20.48
C HIS A 28 31.88 -7.89 19.72
N ALA A 29 31.31 -8.06 18.54
CA ALA A 29 31.77 -9.04 17.58
C ALA A 29 32.88 -8.39 16.75
N SER A 30 34.09 -8.88 16.96
CA SER A 30 35.25 -8.56 16.14
C SER A 30 35.13 -9.15 14.76
N SER A 31 35.17 -8.29 13.76
CA SER A 31 35.30 -8.62 12.34
C SER A 31 36.71 -9.18 12.07
N SER A 32 36.82 -10.41 11.60
CA SER A 32 37.85 -10.82 10.63
C SER A 32 37.55 -12.25 10.13
N ALA A 33 37.01 -12.37 8.95
CA ALA A 33 37.13 -13.57 8.14
C ALA A 33 37.47 -13.14 6.71
N LEU A 34 38.75 -13.13 6.45
CA LEU A 34 39.32 -13.06 5.11
C LEU A 34 38.98 -14.37 4.38
N TYR A 35 38.27 -14.27 3.26
CA TYR A 35 38.15 -15.39 2.34
C TYR A 35 39.42 -15.53 1.54
N GLY A 36 40.22 -16.55 1.89
CA GLY A 36 41.37 -17.04 1.10
C GLY A 36 40.84 -17.82 -0.12
N TRP A 37 41.27 -17.42 -1.29
CA TRP A 37 41.14 -18.24 -2.49
C TRP A 37 42.19 -19.35 -2.46
N ALA A 38 41.72 -20.60 -2.38
CA ALA A 38 42.57 -21.75 -2.63
C ALA A 38 42.38 -22.18 -4.08
N SER A 39 43.46 -22.08 -4.86
CA SER A 39 43.59 -22.69 -6.17
C SER A 39 43.72 -24.20 -6.02
N ALA A 40 42.85 -24.95 -6.65
CA ALA A 40 43.05 -26.38 -6.90
C ALA A 40 43.10 -26.62 -8.40
N ASN A 41 44.28 -27.01 -8.88
CA ASN A 41 44.51 -27.62 -10.19
C ASN A 41 44.00 -29.06 -10.18
N GLY A 42 43.34 -29.49 -11.27
CA GLY A 42 43.10 -30.92 -11.49
C GLY A 42 42.04 -31.20 -12.59
N ASN A 43 42.54 -31.33 -13.76
CA ASN A 43 42.19 -32.16 -14.93
C ASN A 43 40.78 -32.75 -15.12
N ASP A 44 40.26 -32.41 -16.32
CA ASP A 44 39.60 -33.29 -17.31
C ASP A 44 38.39 -34.12 -16.94
N GLU A 45 37.24 -33.69 -17.47
CA GLU A 45 36.42 -34.55 -18.34
C GLU A 45 35.33 -33.73 -19.06
N SER A 46 35.33 -33.85 -20.36
CA SER A 46 34.40 -33.26 -21.31
C SER A 46 32.97 -33.74 -21.14
N SER A 47 32.05 -32.87 -20.77
CA SER A 47 30.64 -33.03 -21.09
C SER A 47 30.17 -31.79 -21.82
N GLN A 48 29.87 -31.96 -23.10
CA GLN A 48 29.30 -30.94 -23.97
C GLN A 48 27.92 -30.53 -23.47
N LEU A 49 27.85 -29.35 -22.88
CA LEU A 49 26.61 -28.61 -22.74
C LEU A 49 26.44 -27.74 -23.97
N ALA A 50 25.42 -28.02 -24.76
CA ALA A 50 25.02 -27.21 -25.88
C ALA A 50 24.71 -25.78 -25.43
N PRO A 51 25.14 -24.75 -26.17
CA PRO A 51 24.82 -23.38 -25.81
C PRO A 51 23.32 -23.14 -26.01
N LEU A 52 22.65 -22.67 -24.97
CA LEU A 52 21.31 -22.11 -25.06
C LEU A 52 21.38 -20.88 -26.01
N ARG A 53 20.98 -21.09 -27.24
CA ARG A 53 20.72 -20.01 -28.19
C ARG A 53 19.43 -19.32 -27.75
N GLY A 54 19.56 -18.10 -27.24
CA GLY A 54 18.39 -17.31 -26.91
C GLY A 54 18.66 -15.98 -26.21
N SER A 55 19.73 -15.26 -26.60
CA SER A 55 19.97 -13.92 -26.03
C SER A 55 20.61 -12.90 -26.99
N SER A 56 20.73 -13.21 -28.28
CA SER A 56 21.44 -12.30 -29.21
C SER A 56 20.52 -11.46 -30.10
N THR A 57 19.19 -11.64 -30.02
CA THR A 57 18.28 -10.98 -30.96
C THR A 57 17.76 -9.62 -30.45
N LEU A 58 17.68 -9.41 -29.14
CA LEU A 58 17.22 -8.12 -28.62
C LEU A 58 18.35 -7.06 -28.57
N LEU A 59 19.59 -7.46 -28.24
CA LEU A 59 20.74 -6.53 -28.30
C LEU A 59 21.07 -6.13 -29.72
N GLY A 60 20.86 -7.02 -30.69
CA GLY A 60 21.10 -6.73 -32.11
C GLY A 60 20.15 -5.67 -32.68
N VAL A 61 18.88 -5.70 -32.29
CA VAL A 61 17.89 -4.72 -32.78
C VAL A 61 18.18 -3.33 -32.23
N VAL A 62 18.56 -3.22 -30.95
CA VAL A 62 18.90 -1.92 -30.33
C VAL A 62 20.19 -1.35 -30.88
N GLN A 63 21.18 -2.18 -31.20
CA GLN A 63 22.45 -1.71 -31.80
C GLN A 63 22.31 -1.31 -33.27
N ASP A 64 21.47 -1.98 -34.06
CA ASP A 64 21.24 -1.62 -35.45
C ASP A 64 20.44 -0.32 -35.58
N GLU A 65 19.51 -0.01 -34.68
CA GLU A 65 18.83 1.28 -34.68
C GLU A 65 19.71 2.44 -34.22
N LEU A 66 20.66 2.18 -33.32
CA LEU A 66 21.63 3.19 -32.85
C LEU A 66 22.75 3.46 -33.87
N SER A 67 23.02 2.53 -34.80
CA SER A 67 24.08 2.67 -35.82
C SER A 67 23.63 3.36 -37.12
N SER A 68 22.32 3.47 -37.33
CA SER A 68 21.77 4.14 -38.51
C SER A 68 21.63 5.65 -38.31
N GLY A 69 22.67 6.38 -38.14
CA GLY A 69 22.89 7.84 -38.13
C GLY A 69 21.76 8.83 -38.44
N ASN A 70 20.52 8.47 -38.28
CA ASN A 70 19.36 9.33 -38.32
C ASN A 70 19.02 9.73 -36.89
N SER A 71 19.15 11.02 -36.60
CA SER A 71 18.66 11.68 -35.38
C SER A 71 17.12 11.71 -35.32
N ALA A 72 16.44 10.63 -35.69
CA ALA A 72 15.05 10.45 -35.39
C ALA A 72 14.94 10.27 -33.88
N GLU A 73 14.13 11.08 -33.22
CA GLU A 73 13.75 10.89 -31.83
C GLU A 73 13.43 9.41 -31.63
N VAL A 74 14.20 8.75 -30.78
CA VAL A 74 13.87 7.37 -30.41
C VAL A 74 12.51 7.44 -29.76
N PRO A 75 11.48 6.75 -30.27
CA PRO A 75 10.14 6.85 -29.72
C PRO A 75 10.19 6.55 -28.22
N GLN A 76 9.52 7.32 -27.42
CA GLN A 76 9.44 7.12 -25.96
C GLN A 76 9.04 5.68 -25.62
N SER A 77 8.28 5.02 -26.51
CA SER A 77 7.92 3.61 -26.46
C SER A 77 9.12 2.65 -26.55
N ALA A 78 10.26 3.06 -27.09
CA ALA A 78 11.46 2.20 -27.14
C ALA A 78 12.08 1.96 -25.75
N TYR A 79 11.68 2.75 -24.75
CA TYR A 79 12.10 2.61 -23.35
C TYR A 79 11.00 2.08 -22.44
N GLU A 80 9.84 1.77 -22.98
CA GLU A 80 8.80 1.10 -22.23
C GLU A 80 9.20 -0.36 -22.05
N LEU A 81 9.49 -0.72 -20.80
CA LEU A 81 9.69 -2.12 -20.47
C LEU A 81 8.40 -2.89 -20.70
N ALA A 82 8.48 -4.00 -21.41
CA ALA A 82 7.36 -4.91 -21.49
C ALA A 82 6.98 -5.42 -20.08
N PRO A 83 5.70 -5.70 -19.81
CA PRO A 83 5.31 -6.28 -18.54
C PRO A 83 6.18 -7.49 -18.17
N GLY A 84 6.80 -7.45 -17.00
CA GLY A 84 7.71 -8.50 -16.53
C GLY A 84 9.16 -8.41 -17.03
N GLN A 85 9.52 -7.39 -17.80
CA GLN A 85 10.90 -7.14 -18.19
C GLN A 85 11.68 -6.55 -17.00
N ALA A 86 12.91 -7.03 -16.78
CA ALA A 86 13.76 -6.55 -15.70
C ALA A 86 14.21 -5.10 -15.95
N ALA A 87 14.15 -4.27 -14.92
CA ALA A 87 14.61 -2.89 -14.97
C ALA A 87 16.12 -2.77 -15.20
N ASP A 88 16.88 -3.79 -14.85
CA ASP A 88 18.33 -3.87 -15.04
C ASP A 88 18.76 -4.01 -16.50
N ALA A 89 17.84 -4.22 -17.43
CA ALA A 89 18.13 -4.15 -18.86
C ALA A 89 18.77 -2.82 -19.28
N ASP A 90 18.54 -1.75 -18.51
CA ASP A 90 19.07 -0.41 -18.76
C ASP A 90 20.38 -0.14 -18.00
N ILE A 91 20.83 -1.04 -17.15
CA ILE A 91 22.03 -0.84 -16.32
C ILE A 91 23.26 -0.72 -17.24
N GLY A 92 24.06 0.32 -16.98
CA GLY A 92 25.31 0.57 -17.67
C GLY A 92 25.17 1.38 -18.95
N ILE A 93 23.98 1.84 -19.32
CA ILE A 93 23.82 2.82 -20.38
C ILE A 93 24.37 4.17 -19.89
N PRO A 94 25.48 4.67 -20.40
CA PRO A 94 26.05 5.93 -19.95
C PRO A 94 25.13 7.08 -20.37
N PHE A 95 24.81 7.95 -19.42
CA PHE A 95 24.08 9.16 -19.70
C PHE A 95 25.00 10.19 -20.39
N THR A 96 24.51 10.89 -21.39
CA THR A 96 25.19 12.02 -22.03
C THR A 96 24.36 13.29 -21.90
N PHE A 97 25.02 14.45 -21.73
CA PHE A 97 24.37 15.77 -21.69
C PHE A 97 23.58 16.14 -22.94
N LYS A 98 23.81 15.40 -24.04
CA LYS A 98 23.10 15.60 -25.30
C LYS A 98 21.84 14.74 -25.43
N ASP A 99 21.59 13.89 -24.45
CA ASP A 99 20.44 13.00 -24.46
C ASP A 99 19.17 13.81 -24.22
N THR A 100 18.29 13.80 -25.21
CA THR A 100 17.01 14.50 -25.17
C THR A 100 15.97 13.82 -24.25
N GLN A 101 16.32 12.67 -23.69
CA GLN A 101 15.43 11.90 -22.81
C GLN A 101 15.59 12.21 -21.33
N ASN A 102 16.32 13.28 -21.03
CA ASN A 102 16.36 13.78 -19.67
C ASN A 102 14.96 14.07 -19.16
N PRO A 103 14.64 13.68 -17.93
CA PRO A 103 13.45 14.20 -17.27
C PRO A 103 13.46 15.71 -17.30
N GLN A 104 12.33 16.29 -17.69
CA GLN A 104 12.16 17.74 -17.65
C GLN A 104 11.57 18.17 -16.30
N PRO A 105 11.84 19.42 -15.86
CA PRO A 105 11.21 19.93 -14.65
C PRO A 105 9.69 19.76 -14.70
N ILE A 106 9.11 19.27 -13.62
CA ILE A 106 7.66 19.00 -13.51
C ILE A 106 6.85 20.28 -13.74
N ARG A 107 7.34 21.42 -13.23
CA ARG A 107 6.65 22.70 -13.32
C ARG A 107 7.59 23.78 -13.84
N GLY A 108 7.56 23.99 -15.16
CA GLY A 108 8.34 25.03 -15.83
C GLY A 108 9.86 24.82 -15.76
N ASP A 109 10.62 25.89 -16.01
CA ASP A 109 12.07 25.84 -16.22
C ASP A 109 12.90 26.00 -14.94
N LEU A 110 12.27 26.04 -13.78
CA LEU A 110 12.94 26.34 -12.50
C LEU A 110 13.56 25.13 -11.81
N GLY A 111 13.21 23.92 -12.23
CA GLY A 111 13.83 22.69 -11.73
C GLY A 111 15.20 22.49 -12.35
N SER A 112 16.05 21.72 -11.69
CA SER A 112 17.35 21.30 -12.21
C SER A 112 17.30 19.85 -12.66
N THR A 113 18.08 19.55 -13.71
CA THR A 113 18.32 18.17 -14.14
C THR A 113 19.78 17.82 -13.88
N ASP A 114 20.00 16.68 -13.26
CA ASP A 114 21.34 16.09 -13.16
C ASP A 114 21.36 14.82 -13.98
N PRO A 115 22.07 14.84 -15.12
CA PRO A 115 22.11 13.68 -15.98
C PRO A 115 22.90 12.50 -15.44
N GLY A 116 23.81 12.63 -14.53
CA GLY A 116 24.61 11.57 -13.93
C GLY A 116 24.39 10.13 -14.39
N PRO A 117 25.09 9.15 -13.91
CA PRO A 117 24.81 7.74 -14.18
C PRO A 117 23.41 7.38 -13.66
N ARG A 118 22.57 6.74 -14.49
CA ARG A 118 21.20 6.41 -14.13
C ARG A 118 20.69 5.17 -14.87
N THR A 119 19.59 4.62 -14.36
CA THR A 119 18.81 3.55 -14.97
C THR A 119 17.46 4.10 -15.40
N TYR A 120 17.21 4.19 -16.69
CA TYR A 120 16.01 4.82 -17.26
C TYR A 120 14.70 4.24 -16.75
N ALA A 121 14.66 2.94 -16.47
CA ALA A 121 13.48 2.32 -15.90
C ALA A 121 13.10 2.89 -14.52
N TYR A 122 14.09 3.16 -13.68
CA TYR A 122 13.86 3.78 -12.37
C TYR A 122 13.51 5.26 -12.47
N ASP A 123 14.11 5.97 -13.44
CA ASP A 123 13.78 7.37 -13.70
C ASP A 123 12.30 7.55 -14.03
N ARG A 124 11.72 6.62 -14.79
CA ARG A 124 10.30 6.65 -15.13
C ARG A 124 9.39 6.36 -13.94
N LEU A 125 9.85 5.60 -12.97
CA LEU A 125 9.11 5.36 -11.73
C LEU A 125 9.05 6.62 -10.86
N ASN A 126 10.04 7.49 -10.97
CA ASN A 126 10.11 8.72 -10.17
C ASN A 126 10.90 9.83 -10.88
N PRO A 127 10.34 10.43 -11.95
CA PRO A 127 11.04 11.39 -12.81
C PRO A 127 11.49 12.65 -12.07
N ASN A 128 10.79 13.08 -11.05
CA ASN A 128 11.15 14.25 -10.25
C ASN A 128 12.41 14.05 -9.39
N THR A 129 12.93 12.83 -9.25
CA THR A 129 14.26 12.60 -8.64
C THR A 129 15.36 13.36 -9.38
N PHE A 130 15.25 13.47 -10.73
CA PHE A 130 16.24 14.14 -11.59
C PHE A 130 15.81 15.53 -12.00
N ALA A 131 14.53 15.85 -11.95
CA ALA A 131 13.97 17.13 -12.37
C ALA A 131 12.88 17.61 -11.41
N PRO A 132 13.22 17.82 -10.11
CA PRO A 132 12.25 18.26 -9.12
C PRO A 132 11.71 19.65 -9.48
N PRO A 133 10.46 19.97 -9.15
CA PRO A 133 9.93 21.31 -9.26
C PRO A 133 10.65 22.24 -8.26
N SER A 134 10.70 23.54 -8.57
CA SER A 134 11.32 24.54 -7.68
C SER A 134 10.63 24.69 -6.30
N SER A 135 9.43 24.14 -6.17
CA SER A 135 8.70 24.11 -4.90
C SER A 135 9.18 23.01 -3.95
N ASP A 136 9.95 22.02 -4.45
CA ASP A 136 10.51 20.97 -3.61
C ASP A 136 11.66 21.53 -2.76
N ASN A 137 11.64 21.23 -1.48
CA ASN A 137 12.61 21.75 -0.51
C ASN A 137 12.71 20.84 0.71
N GLY A 138 13.88 20.77 1.30
CA GLY A 138 14.14 20.01 2.51
C GLY A 138 14.02 18.49 2.31
N GLU A 139 13.82 17.79 3.43
CA GLU A 139 13.63 16.35 3.43
C GLU A 139 12.17 16.05 3.79
N VAL A 140 11.49 15.31 2.93
CA VAL A 140 10.15 14.75 3.18
C VAL A 140 10.29 13.26 3.39
N THR A 141 9.51 12.70 4.30
CA THR A 141 9.42 11.25 4.51
C THR A 141 9.15 10.56 3.17
N GLN A 142 9.89 9.47 2.87
CA GLN A 142 9.64 8.70 1.66
C GLN A 142 8.15 8.34 1.59
N SER A 143 7.48 8.81 0.55
CA SER A 143 6.02 8.72 0.40
C SER A 143 5.57 7.74 -0.68
N LYS A 144 6.50 7.05 -1.35
CA LYS A 144 6.20 6.13 -2.45
C LYS A 144 6.95 4.82 -2.33
N TRP A 145 6.24 3.73 -2.61
CA TRP A 145 6.83 2.43 -2.90
C TRP A 145 6.11 1.77 -4.09
N PRO A 146 6.80 1.50 -5.21
CA PRO A 146 6.24 0.67 -6.29
C PRO A 146 6.15 -0.79 -5.83
N LEU A 147 4.94 -1.29 -5.61
CA LEU A 147 4.74 -2.64 -5.05
C LEU A 147 5.31 -3.74 -5.96
N GLY A 148 5.40 -3.46 -7.26
CA GLY A 148 6.07 -4.34 -8.23
C GLY A 148 7.55 -4.61 -7.93
N LEU A 149 8.23 -3.76 -7.15
CA LEU A 149 9.61 -3.95 -6.70
C LEU A 149 9.71 -4.83 -5.44
N SER A 150 8.62 -5.09 -4.75
CA SER A 150 8.60 -6.02 -3.62
C SER A 150 8.86 -7.45 -4.07
N HIS A 151 9.55 -8.21 -3.23
CA HIS A 151 9.78 -9.63 -3.49
C HIS A 151 8.45 -10.38 -3.68
N ASN A 152 8.33 -11.06 -4.81
CA ASN A 152 7.16 -11.90 -5.10
C ASN A 152 7.35 -13.29 -4.50
N ARG A 153 6.58 -13.61 -3.48
CA ARG A 153 6.54 -14.94 -2.84
C ARG A 153 5.59 -15.83 -3.65
N ILE A 154 6.16 -16.60 -4.56
CA ILE A 154 5.39 -17.54 -5.39
C ILE A 154 5.28 -18.87 -4.64
N LEU A 155 4.05 -19.35 -4.43
CA LEU A 155 3.77 -20.54 -3.65
C LEU A 155 3.78 -21.81 -4.54
N PRO A 156 4.17 -22.97 -3.97
CA PRO A 156 4.23 -24.23 -4.70
C PRO A 156 2.89 -24.61 -5.37
N GLY A 157 2.97 -25.41 -6.44
CA GLY A 157 1.78 -25.89 -7.13
C GLY A 157 0.98 -24.81 -7.85
N HIS A 158 1.58 -23.63 -8.07
CA HIS A 158 0.91 -22.47 -8.67
C HIS A 158 -0.36 -22.03 -7.93
N ALA A 159 -0.43 -22.27 -6.62
CA ALA A 159 -1.59 -21.93 -5.81
C ALA A 159 -1.81 -20.42 -5.68
N GLY A 160 -0.75 -19.63 -5.81
CA GLY A 160 -0.84 -18.17 -5.73
C GLY A 160 0.51 -17.52 -5.45
N TRP A 161 0.43 -16.23 -5.14
CA TRP A 161 1.59 -15.42 -4.74
C TRP A 161 1.18 -14.28 -3.82
N SER A 162 2.15 -13.70 -3.13
CA SER A 162 1.99 -12.47 -2.37
C SER A 162 3.18 -11.53 -2.53
N ARG A 163 2.90 -10.23 -2.44
CA ARG A 163 3.87 -9.14 -2.33
C ARG A 163 3.46 -8.24 -1.19
N GLN A 164 4.42 -7.76 -0.43
CA GLN A 164 4.13 -6.87 0.70
C GLN A 164 4.92 -5.58 0.61
N GLU A 165 4.31 -4.52 1.12
CA GLU A 165 4.94 -3.29 1.53
C GLU A 165 4.79 -3.18 3.05
N ASN A 166 5.89 -2.91 3.74
CA ASN A 166 5.96 -2.68 5.17
C ASN A 166 7.17 -1.79 5.49
N THR A 167 7.47 -1.59 6.76
CA THR A 167 8.61 -0.76 7.20
C THR A 167 9.98 -1.23 6.70
N ASP A 168 10.12 -2.45 6.17
CA ASP A 168 11.38 -2.91 5.58
C ASP A 168 11.68 -2.23 4.24
N VAL A 169 10.65 -1.88 3.47
CA VAL A 169 10.77 -1.25 2.15
C VAL A 169 10.29 0.20 2.13
N LEU A 170 9.40 0.57 3.04
CA LEU A 170 8.91 1.93 3.23
C LEU A 170 9.00 2.32 4.72
N PRO A 171 10.19 2.67 5.22
CA PRO A 171 10.44 2.86 6.66
C PRO A 171 9.55 3.90 7.33
N GLY A 172 9.02 4.85 6.56
CA GLY A 172 8.07 5.84 7.01
C GLY A 172 6.67 5.30 7.32
N ALA A 173 6.29 4.15 6.75
CA ALA A 173 4.96 3.55 6.87
C ALA A 173 4.79 2.78 8.20
N THR A 174 4.90 3.48 9.31
CA THR A 174 4.93 2.85 10.64
C THR A 174 3.57 2.44 11.18
N ALA A 175 2.48 3.00 10.67
CA ALA A 175 1.13 2.73 11.16
C ALA A 175 0.41 1.63 10.37
N MET A 176 0.69 1.50 9.08
CA MET A 176 0.00 0.56 8.20
C MET A 176 0.99 -0.14 7.27
N ALA A 177 0.62 -1.34 6.84
CA ALA A 177 1.33 -2.12 5.83
C ALA A 177 0.35 -2.71 4.82
N GLY A 178 0.80 -2.93 3.58
CA GLY A 178 0.01 -3.49 2.51
C GLY A 178 0.50 -4.84 2.01
N VAL A 179 -0.42 -5.75 1.66
CA VAL A 179 -0.11 -7.03 1.01
C VAL A 179 -1.03 -7.21 -0.19
N ASP A 180 -0.45 -7.32 -1.37
CA ASP A 180 -1.15 -7.76 -2.57
C ASP A 180 -1.01 -9.27 -2.67
N MET A 181 -2.15 -9.96 -2.74
CA MET A 181 -2.21 -11.42 -2.76
C MET A 181 -3.07 -11.91 -3.90
N LYS A 182 -2.58 -12.94 -4.58
CA LYS A 182 -3.32 -13.64 -5.61
C LYS A 182 -3.45 -15.11 -5.29
N LEU A 183 -4.66 -15.61 -5.38
CA LEU A 183 -5.00 -17.02 -5.25
C LEU A 183 -5.47 -17.56 -6.62
N ALA A 184 -4.92 -18.70 -7.01
CA ALA A 184 -5.38 -19.43 -8.16
C ALA A 184 -6.84 -19.94 -7.96
N PRO A 185 -7.56 -20.37 -9.01
CA PRO A 185 -8.89 -20.94 -8.85
C PRO A 185 -8.94 -22.01 -7.77
N TRP A 186 -9.84 -21.83 -6.79
CA TRP A 186 -10.09 -22.74 -5.65
C TRP A 186 -8.97 -22.79 -4.61
N ALA A 187 -7.85 -22.07 -4.80
CA ALA A 187 -6.79 -22.01 -3.80
C ALA A 187 -7.24 -21.27 -2.55
N TYR A 188 -6.59 -21.62 -1.45
CA TYR A 188 -6.84 -21.03 -0.13
C TYR A 188 -5.68 -20.16 0.32
N ARG A 189 -5.99 -19.06 1.00
CA ARG A 189 -5.21 -18.57 2.12
C ARG A 189 -5.64 -19.40 3.34
N GLU A 190 -4.71 -20.15 3.91
CA GLU A 190 -4.94 -21.13 4.95
C GLU A 190 -5.70 -20.54 6.16
N LEU A 191 -6.35 -21.40 6.94
CA LEU A 191 -6.89 -21.08 8.26
C LEU A 191 -5.80 -20.46 9.15
N HIS A 192 -5.99 -19.21 9.54
CA HIS A 192 -4.95 -18.43 10.23
C HIS A 192 -5.54 -17.32 11.10
N TRP A 193 -4.68 -16.73 11.92
CA TRP A 193 -4.98 -15.54 12.71
C TRP A 193 -3.72 -14.71 12.89
N HIS A 194 -3.88 -13.43 13.20
CA HIS A 194 -2.79 -12.49 13.48
C HIS A 194 -3.22 -11.41 14.46
N GLN A 195 -2.24 -10.73 15.05
CA GLN A 195 -2.49 -9.67 16.02
C GLN A 195 -3.00 -8.38 15.35
N ALA A 196 -2.55 -8.10 14.14
CA ALA A 196 -3.01 -6.93 13.40
C ALA A 196 -4.50 -7.06 13.05
N ASN A 197 -5.22 -5.94 12.99
CA ASN A 197 -6.48 -5.88 12.27
C ASN A 197 -6.21 -5.93 10.77
N GLU A 198 -7.06 -6.63 10.02
CA GLU A 198 -6.97 -6.76 8.56
C GLU A 198 -8.17 -6.07 7.90
N TRP A 199 -7.91 -5.28 6.90
CA TRP A 199 -8.90 -4.76 5.97
C TRP A 199 -8.52 -5.19 4.56
N GLY A 200 -9.48 -5.65 3.74
CA GLY A 200 -9.19 -6.14 2.40
C GLY A 200 -10.20 -5.66 1.36
N ILE A 201 -9.74 -5.56 0.11
CA ILE A 201 -10.56 -5.25 -1.07
C ILE A 201 -10.23 -6.19 -2.21
N VAL A 202 -11.27 -6.70 -2.88
CA VAL A 202 -11.10 -7.55 -4.07
C VAL A 202 -10.73 -6.69 -5.27
N LEU A 203 -9.60 -7.01 -5.90
CA LEU A 203 -9.11 -6.33 -7.11
C LEU A 203 -9.52 -7.04 -8.38
N ASN A 204 -9.55 -8.38 -8.35
CA ASN A 204 -9.91 -9.20 -9.51
C ASN A 204 -10.50 -10.54 -9.06
N GLY A 205 -11.43 -11.08 -9.84
CA GLY A 205 -12.10 -12.34 -9.54
C GLY A 205 -13.05 -12.26 -8.36
N SER A 206 -13.21 -13.37 -7.63
CA SER A 206 -14.12 -13.46 -6.48
C SER A 206 -13.51 -14.33 -5.40
N VAL A 207 -13.81 -14.03 -4.13
CA VAL A 207 -13.28 -14.73 -2.98
C VAL A 207 -14.39 -15.04 -1.98
N ARG A 208 -14.37 -16.25 -1.42
CA ARG A 208 -15.16 -16.64 -0.26
C ARG A 208 -14.35 -16.39 1.01
N VAL A 209 -14.90 -15.63 1.92
CA VAL A 209 -14.31 -15.35 3.23
C VAL A 209 -15.04 -16.14 4.30
N GLN A 210 -14.30 -16.62 5.28
CA GLN A 210 -14.85 -17.33 6.44
C GLN A 210 -14.15 -16.86 7.70
N ALA A 211 -14.91 -16.66 8.78
CA ALA A 211 -14.39 -16.24 10.08
C ALA A 211 -15.24 -16.80 11.24
N MET A 212 -14.66 -16.74 12.44
CA MET A 212 -15.37 -17.05 13.68
C MET A 212 -14.85 -16.14 14.80
N ASN A 213 -15.75 -15.58 15.61
CA ASN A 213 -15.35 -14.80 16.79
C ASN A 213 -15.27 -15.66 18.07
N GLU A 214 -14.88 -15.01 19.17
CA GLU A 214 -14.71 -15.62 20.49
C GLU A 214 -16.00 -16.19 21.09
N ASP A 215 -17.16 -15.70 20.67
CA ASP A 215 -18.49 -16.17 21.12
C ASP A 215 -18.98 -17.38 20.31
N GLY A 216 -18.16 -17.87 19.36
CA GLY A 216 -18.52 -18.96 18.43
C GLY A 216 -19.57 -18.53 17.41
N GLN A 217 -19.68 -17.25 17.12
CA GLN A 217 -20.46 -16.71 16.02
C GLN A 217 -19.65 -16.86 14.74
N THR A 218 -20.20 -17.55 13.76
CA THR A 218 -19.53 -17.84 12.49
C THR A 218 -19.93 -16.84 11.40
N PHE A 219 -19.13 -16.76 10.35
CA PHE A 219 -19.40 -15.93 9.19
C PHE A 219 -18.89 -16.59 7.92
N THR A 220 -19.64 -16.49 6.84
CA THR A 220 -19.22 -16.92 5.50
C THR A 220 -19.93 -16.05 4.46
N ASP A 221 -19.18 -15.48 3.52
CA ASP A 221 -19.74 -14.66 2.44
C ASP A 221 -18.86 -14.70 1.20
N ASP A 222 -19.46 -14.43 0.03
CA ASP A 222 -18.78 -14.31 -1.27
C ASP A 222 -18.67 -12.84 -1.66
N LEU A 223 -17.46 -12.44 -2.03
CA LEU A 223 -17.11 -11.08 -2.44
C LEU A 223 -16.63 -11.03 -3.87
N ASP A 224 -17.09 -10.03 -4.59
CA ASP A 224 -16.70 -9.70 -5.95
C ASP A 224 -15.80 -8.45 -5.99
N VAL A 225 -15.28 -8.12 -7.18
CA VAL A 225 -14.41 -6.95 -7.40
C VAL A 225 -15.00 -5.68 -6.80
N GLY A 226 -14.21 -5.01 -5.98
CA GLY A 226 -14.56 -3.77 -5.30
C GLY A 226 -15.30 -3.96 -3.97
N ASP A 227 -15.66 -5.20 -3.58
CA ASP A 227 -16.19 -5.49 -2.25
C ASP A 227 -15.05 -5.60 -1.22
N VAL A 228 -15.37 -5.39 0.04
CA VAL A 228 -14.39 -5.28 1.12
C VAL A 228 -14.73 -6.16 2.31
N TRP A 229 -13.72 -6.51 3.10
CA TRP A 229 -13.87 -7.19 4.38
C TRP A 229 -13.01 -6.58 5.47
N TYR A 230 -13.31 -6.93 6.70
CA TYR A 230 -12.52 -6.54 7.86
C TYR A 230 -12.51 -7.67 8.90
N PHE A 231 -11.31 -8.06 9.31
CA PHE A 231 -11.12 -9.00 10.42
C PHE A 231 -10.45 -8.28 11.60
N PRO A 232 -11.14 -8.21 12.76
CA PRO A 232 -10.54 -7.75 13.99
C PRO A 232 -9.33 -8.60 14.40
N SER A 233 -8.43 -8.01 15.17
CA SER A 233 -7.28 -8.69 15.78
C SER A 233 -7.67 -10.03 16.41
N GLY A 234 -6.92 -11.09 16.07
CA GLY A 234 -7.08 -12.42 16.67
C GLY A 234 -8.24 -13.26 16.12
N VAL A 235 -9.11 -12.73 15.30
CA VAL A 235 -10.21 -13.49 14.69
C VAL A 235 -9.63 -14.52 13.72
N PRO A 236 -9.87 -15.84 13.94
CA PRO A 236 -9.44 -16.86 12.99
C PRO A 236 -10.31 -16.79 11.72
N HIS A 237 -9.63 -16.85 10.58
CA HIS A 237 -10.27 -16.73 9.27
C HIS A 237 -9.55 -17.50 8.18
N SER A 238 -10.17 -17.59 7.02
CA SER A 238 -9.60 -18.14 5.79
C SER A 238 -10.25 -17.47 4.57
N LEU A 239 -9.51 -17.52 3.46
CA LEU A 239 -9.96 -16.97 2.18
C LEU A 239 -9.85 -18.06 1.12
N GLN A 240 -10.90 -18.29 0.35
CA GLN A 240 -10.86 -19.20 -0.80
C GLN A 240 -11.18 -18.44 -2.09
N ALA A 241 -10.27 -18.46 -3.05
CA ALA A 241 -10.59 -17.96 -4.38
C ALA A 241 -11.67 -18.82 -5.03
N LEU A 242 -12.61 -18.21 -5.74
CA LEU A 242 -13.64 -18.92 -6.49
C LEU A 242 -13.16 -19.26 -7.91
N GLY A 243 -14.04 -19.72 -8.77
CA GLY A 243 -13.72 -20.42 -10.02
C GLY A 243 -12.81 -19.70 -11.02
N LEU A 244 -12.63 -18.39 -10.93
CA LEU A 244 -11.72 -17.60 -11.76
C LEU A 244 -10.41 -17.23 -11.06
N GLY A 245 -10.24 -17.64 -9.82
CA GLY A 245 -9.19 -17.12 -8.94
C GLY A 245 -9.59 -15.77 -8.33
N SER A 246 -8.72 -15.22 -7.48
CA SER A 246 -8.93 -13.92 -6.88
C SER A 246 -7.61 -13.19 -6.64
N GLU A 247 -7.61 -11.89 -6.82
CA GLU A 247 -6.53 -10.99 -6.43
C GLU A 247 -7.12 -9.90 -5.55
N PHE A 248 -6.46 -9.59 -4.45
CA PHE A 248 -6.96 -8.64 -3.46
C PHE A 248 -5.82 -7.93 -2.73
N MET A 249 -6.10 -6.71 -2.33
CA MET A 249 -5.21 -5.92 -1.48
C MET A 249 -5.65 -6.01 -0.04
N LEU A 250 -4.70 -6.30 0.85
CA LEU A 250 -4.86 -6.33 2.30
C LEU A 250 -4.14 -5.13 2.90
N VAL A 251 -4.73 -4.51 3.91
CA VAL A 251 -4.10 -3.45 4.71
C VAL A 251 -4.19 -3.82 6.18
N PHE A 252 -3.05 -3.74 6.85
CA PHE A 252 -2.88 -4.08 8.26
C PHE A 252 -2.56 -2.83 9.06
N ASP A 253 -3.05 -2.74 10.30
CA ASP A 253 -2.82 -1.61 11.22
C ASP A 253 -1.48 -1.69 12.00
N GLN A 254 -0.51 -2.37 11.41
CA GLN A 254 0.85 -2.50 11.92
C GLN A 254 1.83 -2.35 10.75
N GLY A 255 2.59 -1.26 10.74
CA GLY A 255 3.53 -0.96 9.64
C GLY A 255 4.66 -1.98 9.47
N ASN A 256 4.95 -2.79 10.49
CA ASN A 256 5.92 -3.88 10.43
C ASN A 256 5.27 -5.26 10.17
N PHE A 257 4.01 -5.29 9.75
CA PHE A 257 3.33 -6.56 9.45
C PHE A 257 4.10 -7.36 8.39
N SER A 258 4.14 -8.66 8.58
CA SER A 258 4.69 -9.62 7.61
C SER A 258 3.85 -10.89 7.61
N ASP A 259 3.60 -11.42 6.43
CA ASP A 259 2.92 -12.72 6.24
C ASP A 259 3.56 -13.85 7.04
N GLY A 260 4.88 -13.79 7.27
CA GLY A 260 5.62 -14.75 8.10
C GLY A 260 5.35 -14.66 9.60
N GLY A 261 4.66 -13.60 10.07
CA GLY A 261 4.25 -13.41 11.46
C GLY A 261 2.84 -13.93 11.79
N THR A 262 2.21 -14.62 10.86
CA THR A 262 0.84 -15.12 10.97
C THR A 262 0.79 -16.48 11.67
N GLY A 263 -0.13 -16.67 12.60
CA GLY A 263 -0.43 -17.99 13.20
C GLY A 263 -1.19 -18.89 12.24
N LEU A 264 -0.56 -19.95 11.73
CA LEU A 264 -1.16 -20.92 10.82
C LEU A 264 -1.65 -22.14 11.58
N ILE A 265 -2.80 -22.68 11.20
CA ILE A 265 -3.37 -23.88 11.86
C ILE A 265 -2.46 -25.10 11.70
N THR A 266 -1.88 -25.32 10.50
CA THR A 266 -0.98 -26.43 10.26
C THR A 266 0.26 -26.34 11.10
N GLU A 267 0.92 -25.16 11.18
CA GLU A 267 2.09 -24.95 12.03
C GLU A 267 1.76 -25.15 13.52
N MET A 268 0.62 -24.67 13.97
CA MET A 268 0.18 -24.84 15.35
C MET A 268 -0.02 -26.33 15.70
N PHE A 269 -0.61 -27.11 14.79
CA PHE A 269 -0.77 -28.54 14.97
C PHE A 269 0.56 -29.26 14.98
N LEU A 270 1.49 -28.91 14.10
CA LEU A 270 2.83 -29.52 14.05
C LEU A 270 3.72 -29.18 15.26
N ARG A 271 3.48 -28.03 15.91
CA ARG A 271 4.23 -27.58 17.09
C ARG A 271 3.66 -28.13 18.42
N ASN A 272 2.48 -28.73 18.39
CA ASN A 272 1.88 -29.37 19.56
C ASN A 272 2.14 -30.88 19.55
N PRO A 273 2.47 -31.49 20.71
CA PRO A 273 2.51 -32.95 20.81
C PRO A 273 1.18 -33.59 20.43
N LYS A 274 1.22 -34.68 19.65
CA LYS A 274 0.00 -35.40 19.22
C LYS A 274 -0.91 -35.82 20.37
N GLU A 275 -0.32 -36.17 21.52
CA GLU A 275 -1.06 -36.51 22.75
C GLU A 275 -1.86 -35.33 23.27
N VAL A 276 -1.37 -34.09 23.09
CA VAL A 276 -2.09 -32.88 23.48
C VAL A 276 -3.25 -32.63 22.53
N LEU A 277 -3.00 -32.77 21.21
CA LEU A 277 -4.04 -32.65 20.18
C LEU A 277 -5.13 -33.71 20.37
N SER A 278 -4.73 -34.96 20.56
CA SER A 278 -5.65 -36.08 20.84
C SER A 278 -6.53 -35.83 22.05
N LYS A 279 -5.93 -35.35 23.14
CA LYS A 279 -6.68 -35.03 24.37
C LYS A 279 -7.62 -33.83 24.15
N ASN A 280 -7.17 -32.80 23.46
CA ASN A 280 -7.97 -31.59 23.22
C ASN A 280 -9.16 -31.84 22.29
N LEU A 281 -8.91 -32.60 21.21
CA LEU A 281 -9.89 -32.84 20.15
C LEU A 281 -10.68 -34.13 20.35
N GLN A 282 -10.36 -34.92 21.41
CA GLN A 282 -10.99 -36.21 21.71
C GLN A 282 -10.91 -37.21 20.54
N ALA A 283 -9.78 -37.24 19.86
CA ALA A 283 -9.50 -38.04 18.66
C ALA A 283 -8.31 -38.98 18.87
N PRO A 284 -8.23 -40.13 18.19
CA PRO A 284 -7.09 -41.03 18.21
C PRO A 284 -5.80 -40.34 17.73
N LEU A 285 -4.63 -40.81 18.17
CA LEU A 285 -3.32 -40.25 17.78
C LEU A 285 -3.05 -40.34 16.28
N GLU A 286 -3.50 -41.42 15.67
CA GLU A 286 -3.33 -41.70 14.23
C GLU A 286 -4.06 -40.70 13.34
N ASP A 287 -5.09 -40.01 13.83
CA ASP A 287 -5.81 -38.99 13.06
C ASP A 287 -4.93 -37.76 12.75
N PHE A 288 -3.80 -37.62 13.42
CA PHE A 288 -2.84 -36.53 13.25
C PHE A 288 -1.61 -36.90 12.41
N ASP A 289 -1.57 -38.12 11.80
CA ASP A 289 -0.42 -38.58 11.04
C ASP A 289 -0.27 -37.92 9.69
N GLU A 290 -1.38 -37.53 9.07
CA GLU A 290 -1.45 -36.98 7.73
C GLU A 290 -1.38 -35.45 7.68
N ILE A 291 -1.12 -34.78 8.83
CA ILE A 291 -0.97 -33.31 8.83
C ILE A 291 0.24 -32.92 7.98
N PRO A 292 0.08 -32.05 6.97
CA PRO A 292 1.15 -31.65 6.06
C PRO A 292 2.34 -31.01 6.80
N GLN A 293 3.57 -31.49 6.54
CA GLN A 293 4.78 -31.00 7.21
C GLN A 293 5.32 -29.69 6.60
N ASP A 294 5.13 -29.51 5.28
CA ASP A 294 5.75 -28.44 4.52
C ASP A 294 4.70 -27.58 3.78
N GLN A 295 3.47 -27.52 4.31
CA GLN A 295 2.43 -26.72 3.69
C GLN A 295 2.67 -25.24 3.94
N LEU A 296 2.66 -24.46 2.86
CA LEU A 296 2.75 -23.02 2.94
C LEU A 296 1.36 -22.39 3.04
N TYR A 297 1.30 -21.15 3.47
CA TYR A 297 0.07 -20.41 3.81
C TYR A 297 -0.90 -20.14 2.64
N ILE A 298 -0.47 -20.37 1.39
CA ILE A 298 -1.33 -20.43 0.20
C ILE A 298 -1.21 -21.84 -0.38
N LEU A 299 -2.33 -22.51 -0.57
CA LEU A 299 -2.39 -23.90 -1.02
C LEU A 299 -3.55 -24.14 -1.99
N ASN A 300 -3.38 -25.15 -2.84
CA ASN A 300 -4.45 -25.57 -3.73
C ASN A 300 -5.60 -26.21 -2.94
N GLY A 301 -6.81 -25.91 -3.34
CA GLY A 301 -8.02 -26.45 -2.74
C GLY A 301 -8.91 -27.18 -3.73
N THR A 302 -10.05 -27.62 -3.25
CA THR A 302 -11.12 -28.23 -4.04
C THR A 302 -12.20 -27.21 -4.36
N PRO A 303 -12.97 -27.37 -5.45
CA PRO A 303 -14.04 -26.45 -5.80
C PRO A 303 -15.04 -26.22 -4.67
N ALA A 304 -15.29 -24.95 -4.34
CA ALA A 304 -16.33 -24.58 -3.39
C ALA A 304 -17.73 -24.84 -3.97
N PRO A 305 -18.72 -25.24 -3.15
CA PRO A 305 -20.11 -25.27 -3.59
C PRO A 305 -20.56 -23.88 -4.05
N LYS A 306 -21.48 -23.85 -5.03
CA LYS A 306 -21.97 -22.57 -5.60
C LYS A 306 -22.79 -21.76 -4.60
N ASP A 307 -23.59 -22.44 -3.77
CA ASP A 307 -24.36 -21.77 -2.73
C ASP A 307 -23.48 -21.64 -1.49
N VAL A 308 -23.16 -20.42 -1.10
CA VAL A 308 -22.38 -20.11 0.11
C VAL A 308 -22.99 -20.72 1.37
N LYS A 309 -24.31 -20.90 1.39
CA LYS A 309 -25.04 -21.51 2.51
C LYS A 309 -24.64 -22.95 2.78
N GLU A 310 -24.15 -23.68 1.77
CA GLU A 310 -23.67 -25.05 1.95
C GLU A 310 -22.39 -25.12 2.80
N GLN A 311 -21.66 -23.98 2.92
CA GLN A 311 -20.47 -23.85 3.77
C GLN A 311 -20.70 -22.98 5.00
N THR A 312 -21.91 -22.44 5.19
CA THR A 312 -22.27 -21.67 6.37
C THR A 312 -22.63 -22.62 7.51
N ILE A 313 -21.80 -22.71 8.52
CA ILE A 313 -21.99 -23.56 9.70
C ILE A 313 -22.42 -22.68 10.86
N PRO A 314 -23.67 -22.74 11.32
CA PRO A 314 -24.09 -21.95 12.46
C PRO A 314 -23.41 -22.44 13.75
N GLY A 315 -22.67 -21.53 14.40
CA GLY A 315 -22.05 -21.80 15.70
C GLY A 315 -23.00 -21.60 16.88
N PRO A 316 -22.54 -21.81 18.11
CA PRO A 316 -23.34 -21.53 19.34
C PRO A 316 -23.78 -20.06 19.43
N GLY A 317 -22.98 -19.12 18.90
CA GLY A 317 -23.31 -17.70 18.78
C GLY A 317 -24.18 -17.34 17.57
N GLY A 318 -24.53 -18.31 16.73
CA GLY A 318 -25.25 -18.10 15.48
C GLY A 318 -24.33 -17.74 14.30
N VAL A 319 -24.90 -17.06 13.30
CA VAL A 319 -24.16 -16.53 12.12
C VAL A 319 -24.16 -15.01 12.19
N ALA A 320 -22.99 -14.40 12.08
CA ALA A 320 -22.81 -12.96 12.09
C ALA A 320 -23.52 -12.31 10.90
N SER A 321 -24.17 -11.18 11.12
CA SER A 321 -24.90 -10.44 10.11
C SER A 321 -25.18 -9.00 10.53
N GLY A 322 -25.60 -8.16 9.61
CA GLY A 322 -25.91 -6.76 9.90
C GLY A 322 -24.66 -6.00 10.38
N ASN A 323 -24.73 -5.44 11.59
CA ASN A 323 -23.62 -4.66 12.16
C ASN A 323 -22.38 -5.51 12.52
N ASP A 324 -22.56 -6.82 12.65
CA ASP A 324 -21.49 -7.77 12.97
C ASP A 324 -20.96 -8.49 11.71
N SER A 325 -21.41 -8.08 10.50
CA SER A 325 -20.92 -8.60 9.25
C SER A 325 -19.44 -8.23 9.06
N TYR A 326 -18.61 -9.22 8.70
CA TYR A 326 -17.21 -9.01 8.37
C TYR A 326 -17.00 -8.48 6.95
N THR A 327 -18.05 -8.34 6.16
CA THR A 327 -18.00 -7.88 4.77
C THR A 327 -18.90 -6.68 4.54
N TYR A 328 -18.51 -5.88 3.52
CA TYR A 328 -19.31 -4.77 3.05
C TYR A 328 -19.23 -4.70 1.51
N HIS A 329 -20.38 -4.75 0.83
CA HIS A 329 -20.47 -4.68 -0.62
C HIS A 329 -20.31 -3.24 -1.13
N LEU A 330 -19.08 -2.73 -1.10
CA LEU A 330 -18.74 -1.39 -1.57
C LEU A 330 -19.04 -1.21 -3.06
N SER A 331 -18.97 -2.30 -3.85
CA SER A 331 -19.36 -2.29 -5.26
C SER A 331 -20.79 -1.76 -5.47
N LYS A 332 -21.69 -2.03 -4.52
CA LYS A 332 -23.11 -1.62 -4.54
C LYS A 332 -23.37 -0.24 -3.94
N GLN A 333 -22.38 0.37 -3.28
CA GLN A 333 -22.53 1.71 -2.70
C GLN A 333 -22.54 2.76 -3.79
N ALA A 334 -23.48 3.70 -3.73
CA ALA A 334 -23.46 4.88 -4.60
C ALA A 334 -22.27 5.78 -4.26
N ALA A 335 -21.57 6.29 -5.27
CA ALA A 335 -20.52 7.26 -5.07
C ALA A 335 -21.10 8.67 -4.83
N TYR A 336 -20.36 9.48 -4.12
CA TYR A 336 -20.56 10.92 -4.09
C TYR A 336 -19.91 11.51 -5.33
N GLU A 337 -20.75 12.01 -6.25
CA GLU A 337 -20.31 12.52 -7.54
C GLU A 337 -19.93 14.00 -7.47
N THR A 338 -18.82 14.35 -8.12
CA THR A 338 -18.35 15.72 -8.31
C THR A 338 -18.03 15.97 -9.79
N PRO A 339 -17.90 17.22 -10.24
CA PRO A 339 -17.47 17.49 -11.61
C PRO A 339 -16.10 16.88 -11.97
N GLY A 340 -15.19 16.79 -11.00
CA GLY A 340 -13.83 16.27 -11.19
C GLY A 340 -13.69 14.76 -11.03
N GLY A 341 -14.73 14.05 -10.55
CA GLY A 341 -14.66 12.63 -10.29
C GLY A 341 -15.66 12.18 -9.24
N SER A 342 -15.33 11.15 -8.48
CA SER A 342 -16.22 10.64 -7.45
C SER A 342 -15.46 10.07 -6.25
N ILE A 343 -16.15 9.88 -5.14
CA ILE A 343 -15.61 9.27 -3.93
C ILE A 343 -16.65 8.35 -3.27
N LYS A 344 -16.22 7.17 -2.83
CA LYS A 344 -16.99 6.28 -1.96
C LYS A 344 -16.27 6.18 -0.63
N ILE A 345 -16.92 6.57 0.45
CA ILE A 345 -16.34 6.53 1.81
C ILE A 345 -16.90 5.32 2.54
N ILE A 346 -16.00 4.58 3.20
CA ILE A 346 -16.29 3.44 4.06
C ILE A 346 -15.70 3.73 5.44
N ASP A 347 -16.53 3.76 6.44
CA ASP A 347 -16.11 3.90 7.83
C ASP A 347 -17.12 3.18 8.77
N PRO A 348 -16.92 3.13 10.09
CA PRO A 348 -17.84 2.47 10.99
C PRO A 348 -19.31 2.97 10.95
N VAL A 349 -19.62 4.04 10.26
CA VAL A 349 -21.03 4.47 10.06
C VAL A 349 -21.77 3.54 9.12
N ASN A 350 -21.11 3.08 8.05
CA ASN A 350 -21.69 2.16 7.06
C ASN A 350 -21.08 0.74 7.11
N PHE A 351 -19.93 0.56 7.75
CA PHE A 351 -19.29 -0.73 8.01
C PHE A 351 -18.89 -0.86 9.49
N PRO A 352 -19.84 -1.11 10.40
CA PRO A 352 -19.66 -0.94 11.85
C PRO A 352 -18.59 -1.78 12.52
N ILE A 353 -18.25 -2.94 11.96
CA ILE A 353 -17.20 -3.81 12.51
C ILE A 353 -15.79 -3.23 12.29
N ALA A 354 -15.57 -2.41 11.26
CA ALA A 354 -14.26 -1.87 10.87
C ALA A 354 -13.81 -0.70 11.76
N LYS A 355 -13.77 -0.92 13.08
CA LYS A 355 -13.58 0.14 14.09
C LYS A 355 -12.24 0.85 14.02
N MET A 356 -11.22 0.21 13.46
CA MET A 356 -9.84 0.74 13.40
C MET A 356 -9.50 1.38 12.07
N PHE A 357 -10.29 1.13 11.02
CA PHE A 357 -10.04 1.63 9.68
C PHE A 357 -11.20 2.45 9.15
N SER A 358 -10.86 3.45 8.39
CA SER A 358 -11.75 4.09 7.43
C SER A 358 -11.05 4.23 6.09
N ALA A 359 -11.80 4.19 5.01
CA ALA A 359 -11.26 4.19 3.67
C ALA A 359 -12.08 5.07 2.73
N ALA A 360 -11.46 5.49 1.64
CA ALA A 360 -12.16 6.04 0.49
C ALA A 360 -11.63 5.42 -0.80
N LEU A 361 -12.55 5.05 -1.68
CA LEU A 361 -12.24 4.74 -3.08
C LEU A 361 -12.53 5.99 -3.91
N VAL A 362 -11.47 6.58 -4.46
CA VAL A 362 -11.51 7.87 -5.15
C VAL A 362 -11.26 7.68 -6.64
N THR A 363 -12.09 8.32 -7.47
CA THR A 363 -11.87 8.41 -8.91
C THR A 363 -11.64 9.86 -9.29
N ILE A 364 -10.56 10.16 -10.01
CA ILE A 364 -10.19 11.51 -10.47
C ILE A 364 -10.11 11.50 -11.99
N LYS A 365 -10.95 12.27 -12.64
CA LYS A 365 -10.98 12.43 -14.11
C LYS A 365 -9.70 13.13 -14.62
N PRO A 366 -9.33 12.94 -15.90
CA PRO A 366 -8.20 13.65 -16.50
C PRO A 366 -8.22 15.15 -16.26
N GLY A 367 -7.11 15.69 -15.74
CA GLY A 367 -6.96 17.10 -15.41
C GLY A 367 -7.71 17.60 -14.20
N ALA A 368 -8.35 16.71 -13.44
CA ALA A 368 -8.94 16.98 -12.14
C ALA A 368 -7.97 16.60 -11.01
N MET A 369 -8.33 16.91 -9.77
CA MET A 369 -7.52 16.57 -8.62
C MET A 369 -8.36 16.30 -7.35
N ARG A 370 -7.89 15.43 -6.48
CA ARG A 370 -8.25 15.40 -5.07
C ARG A 370 -7.74 16.70 -4.46
N GLU A 371 -8.64 17.49 -3.83
CA GLU A 371 -8.30 18.83 -3.35
C GLU A 371 -7.14 18.81 -2.33
N ILE A 372 -6.45 19.94 -2.15
CA ILE A 372 -5.41 20.07 -1.12
C ILE A 372 -6.04 19.91 0.25
N HIS A 373 -5.55 18.93 1.01
CA HIS A 373 -6.09 18.58 2.32
C HIS A 373 -5.02 17.94 3.22
N TRP A 374 -5.39 17.64 4.46
CA TRP A 374 -4.60 16.80 5.37
C TRP A 374 -5.52 16.03 6.32
N HIS A 375 -5.03 14.93 6.84
CA HIS A 375 -5.66 14.15 7.89
C HIS A 375 -5.07 14.53 9.25
N GLY A 376 -5.93 14.92 10.20
CA GLY A 376 -5.47 15.47 11.47
C GLY A 376 -4.95 14.45 12.48
N THR A 377 -5.42 13.20 12.38
CA THR A 377 -5.24 12.19 13.44
C THR A 377 -4.68 10.85 12.97
N SER A 378 -4.50 10.66 11.67
CA SER A 378 -4.01 9.42 11.09
C SER A 378 -3.05 9.70 9.95
N ASP A 379 -2.04 8.86 9.82
CA ASP A 379 -1.31 8.71 8.57
C ASP A 379 -2.27 8.20 7.50
N GLU A 380 -2.00 8.51 6.24
CA GLU A 380 -2.70 7.97 5.07
C GLU A 380 -1.82 6.94 4.38
N TRP A 381 -2.37 5.77 4.14
CA TRP A 381 -1.82 4.77 3.25
C TRP A 381 -2.67 4.73 1.98
N GLY A 382 -2.06 4.78 0.81
CA GLY A 382 -2.79 4.78 -0.46
C GLY A 382 -2.28 3.72 -1.42
N PHE A 383 -3.18 3.21 -2.28
CA PHE A 383 -2.84 2.28 -3.35
C PHE A 383 -3.49 2.74 -4.66
N PHE A 384 -2.66 2.93 -5.69
CA PHE A 384 -3.12 3.36 -7.01
C PHE A 384 -3.55 2.15 -7.82
N LEU A 385 -4.83 2.09 -8.17
CA LEU A 385 -5.43 0.99 -8.94
C LEU A 385 -5.39 1.25 -10.45
N ALA A 386 -5.48 2.53 -10.87
CA ALA A 386 -5.47 2.91 -12.28
C ALA A 386 -4.96 4.33 -12.48
N GLY A 387 -4.49 4.64 -13.69
CA GLY A 387 -4.09 5.97 -14.13
C GLY A 387 -2.72 6.41 -13.64
N ASN A 388 -2.39 7.68 -13.92
CA ASN A 388 -1.16 8.34 -13.52
C ASN A 388 -1.46 9.60 -12.74
N ALA A 389 -0.84 9.73 -11.58
CA ALA A 389 -1.08 10.83 -10.66
C ALA A 389 0.21 11.53 -10.25
N ARG A 390 0.07 12.76 -9.80
CA ARG A 390 1.12 13.54 -9.16
C ARG A 390 0.65 13.96 -7.78
N VAL A 391 1.47 13.73 -6.79
CA VAL A 391 1.22 14.08 -5.40
C VAL A 391 2.32 15.01 -4.93
N SER A 392 1.98 16.17 -4.37
CA SER A 392 2.95 16.94 -3.59
C SER A 392 2.55 16.85 -2.13
N VAL A 393 3.55 16.57 -1.29
CA VAL A 393 3.42 16.47 0.16
C VAL A 393 4.17 17.63 0.79
N TYR A 394 3.52 18.33 1.71
CA TYR A 394 4.14 19.35 2.53
C TYR A 394 4.22 18.89 3.99
N GLU A 395 5.43 18.82 4.51
CA GLU A 395 5.73 18.56 5.93
C GLU A 395 6.30 19.81 6.60
N ALA A 396 5.79 20.12 7.77
CA ALA A 396 6.30 21.27 8.53
C ALA A 396 7.75 21.04 9.01
N PRO A 397 8.58 22.10 9.14
CA PRO A 397 8.22 23.51 8.95
C PRO A 397 8.41 24.01 7.53
N THR A 398 9.21 23.39 6.68
CA THR A 398 9.56 23.92 5.36
C THR A 398 9.79 22.88 4.28
N SER A 399 9.52 21.61 4.56
CA SER A 399 9.81 20.51 3.63
C SER A 399 8.64 20.25 2.69
N GLY A 400 8.93 20.11 1.43
CA GLY A 400 7.95 19.73 0.39
C GLY A 400 8.60 18.87 -0.67
N ALA A 401 7.89 17.84 -1.12
CA ALA A 401 8.33 16.99 -2.21
C ALA A 401 7.17 16.61 -3.13
N THR A 402 7.49 16.43 -4.40
CA THR A 402 6.54 16.04 -5.45
C THR A 402 6.93 14.68 -6.00
N VAL A 403 5.97 13.78 -6.09
CA VAL A 403 6.15 12.39 -6.49
C VAL A 403 5.09 12.00 -7.50
N ASP A 404 5.50 11.29 -8.56
CA ASP A 404 4.59 10.72 -9.56
C ASP A 404 4.25 9.27 -9.22
N PHE A 405 2.98 8.91 -9.41
CA PHE A 405 2.42 7.60 -9.10
C PHE A 405 1.75 7.00 -10.34
N SER A 406 1.80 5.68 -10.42
CA SER A 406 1.11 4.87 -11.44
C SER A 406 0.38 3.71 -10.77
N ALA A 407 -0.47 3.01 -11.53
CA ALA A 407 -1.11 1.81 -11.03
C ALA A 407 -0.09 0.80 -10.46
N GLY A 408 -0.38 0.26 -9.26
CA GLY A 408 0.51 -0.64 -8.52
C GLY A 408 1.47 0.06 -7.54
N ASP A 409 1.46 1.39 -7.48
CA ASP A 409 2.24 2.14 -6.50
C ASP A 409 1.47 2.30 -5.18
N ILE A 410 2.22 2.28 -4.09
CA ILE A 410 1.74 2.61 -2.75
C ILE A 410 2.21 4.01 -2.39
N SER A 411 1.31 4.82 -1.84
CA SER A 411 1.63 6.10 -1.22
C SER A 411 1.53 6.02 0.30
N TYR A 412 2.34 6.84 0.97
CA TYR A 412 2.27 7.01 2.41
C TYR A 412 2.48 8.46 2.79
N VAL A 413 1.51 9.06 3.47
CA VAL A 413 1.54 10.46 3.90
C VAL A 413 1.34 10.51 5.41
N LYS A 414 2.23 11.22 6.10
CA LYS A 414 2.16 11.37 7.56
C LYS A 414 0.95 12.21 7.97
N ALA A 415 0.41 11.90 9.14
CA ALA A 415 -0.63 12.72 9.76
C ALA A 415 -0.21 14.20 9.78
N THR A 416 -1.13 15.08 9.48
CA THR A 416 -0.96 16.54 9.37
C THR A 416 -0.11 17.03 8.18
N ALA A 417 0.51 16.15 7.40
CA ALA A 417 1.17 16.55 6.16
C ALA A 417 0.13 16.90 5.09
N SER A 418 0.16 18.14 4.64
CA SER A 418 -0.76 18.60 3.59
C SER A 418 -0.37 18.03 2.24
N HIS A 419 -1.35 17.56 1.46
CA HIS A 419 -1.09 16.97 0.15
C HIS A 419 -2.30 17.13 -0.79
N TYR A 420 -2.08 16.79 -2.04
CA TYR A 420 -3.11 16.66 -3.07
C TYR A 420 -2.75 15.53 -4.01
N ILE A 421 -3.72 15.02 -4.76
CA ILE A 421 -3.49 14.05 -5.83
C ILE A 421 -4.04 14.63 -7.13
N GLU A 422 -3.20 14.89 -8.11
CA GLU A 422 -3.55 15.44 -9.42
C GLU A 422 -3.49 14.34 -10.48
N ASN A 423 -4.54 14.20 -11.26
CA ASN A 423 -4.52 13.31 -12.43
C ASN A 423 -3.72 13.98 -13.56
N THR A 424 -2.56 13.42 -13.88
CA THR A 424 -1.67 13.92 -14.94
C THR A 424 -1.79 13.17 -16.25
N GLY A 425 -2.58 12.08 -16.27
CA GLY A 425 -2.82 11.24 -17.44
C GLY A 425 -4.07 11.62 -18.25
N ASP A 426 -4.35 10.78 -19.24
CA ASP A 426 -5.53 10.89 -20.11
C ASP A 426 -6.66 9.91 -19.71
N GLU A 427 -6.39 9.04 -18.74
CA GLU A 427 -7.36 8.10 -18.15
C GLU A 427 -7.68 8.49 -16.71
N ASP A 428 -8.77 7.95 -16.18
CA ASP A 428 -9.15 8.18 -14.79
C ASP A 428 -8.08 7.61 -13.83
N VAL A 429 -7.70 8.38 -12.83
CA VAL A 429 -6.98 7.87 -11.68
C VAL A 429 -7.98 7.26 -10.72
N VAL A 430 -7.75 6.01 -10.34
CA VAL A 430 -8.52 5.34 -9.28
C VAL A 430 -7.53 4.93 -8.19
N PHE A 431 -7.79 5.35 -6.96
CA PHE A 431 -6.94 4.97 -5.84
C PHE A 431 -7.75 4.73 -4.56
N LEU A 432 -7.21 3.84 -3.74
CA LEU A 432 -7.69 3.56 -2.40
C LEU A 432 -6.93 4.45 -1.41
N GLU A 433 -7.65 5.16 -0.57
CA GLU A 433 -7.15 6.02 0.51
C GLU A 433 -7.56 5.39 1.84
N MET A 434 -6.58 5.01 2.69
CA MET A 434 -6.81 4.29 3.95
C MET A 434 -6.31 5.10 5.13
N LEU A 435 -7.10 5.16 6.18
CA LEU A 435 -6.77 5.81 7.45
C LEU A 435 -6.93 4.81 8.60
N GLN A 436 -5.95 4.77 9.48
CA GLN A 436 -6.09 4.07 10.77
C GLN A 436 -6.88 4.97 11.74
N ALA A 437 -8.17 5.09 11.47
CA ALA A 437 -9.06 5.98 12.21
C ALA A 437 -10.51 5.44 12.17
N PRO A 438 -11.31 5.69 13.22
CA PRO A 438 -12.71 5.24 13.28
C PRO A 438 -13.64 6.06 12.39
N ARG A 439 -13.14 7.06 11.69
CA ARG A 439 -13.91 7.88 10.74
C ARG A 439 -13.00 8.40 9.64
N PHE A 440 -13.53 8.44 8.43
CA PHE A 440 -12.88 9.10 7.32
C PHE A 440 -13.04 10.61 7.45
N THR A 441 -11.95 11.30 7.82
CA THR A 441 -11.96 12.76 8.01
C THR A 441 -10.71 13.38 7.43
N ASP A 442 -10.90 14.52 6.75
CA ASP A 442 -9.84 15.38 6.26
C ASP A 442 -10.21 16.86 6.49
N ILE A 443 -9.23 17.74 6.38
CA ILE A 443 -9.41 19.20 6.42
C ILE A 443 -9.03 19.76 5.06
N SER A 444 -10.01 20.29 4.34
CA SER A 444 -9.82 20.96 3.05
C SER A 444 -9.23 22.34 3.23
N VAL A 445 -8.17 22.65 2.48
CA VAL A 445 -7.57 24.00 2.46
C VAL A 445 -8.55 25.05 1.96
N ALA A 446 -9.29 24.75 0.90
CA ALA A 446 -10.27 25.70 0.33
C ALA A 446 -11.38 26.02 1.33
N GLN A 447 -11.91 24.98 2.01
CA GLN A 447 -12.92 25.15 3.05
C GLN A 447 -12.38 25.94 4.24
N TRP A 448 -11.15 25.62 4.69
CA TRP A 448 -10.50 26.34 5.79
C TRP A 448 -10.35 27.83 5.49
N LEU A 449 -9.82 28.18 4.31
CA LEU A 449 -9.70 29.57 3.89
C LEU A 449 -11.06 30.27 3.81
N LYS A 450 -12.09 29.58 3.26
CA LYS A 450 -13.44 30.18 3.19
C LYS A 450 -14.05 30.49 4.54
N LEU A 451 -13.77 29.67 5.54
CA LEU A 451 -14.33 29.77 6.89
C LEU A 451 -13.44 30.57 7.87
N THR A 452 -12.29 31.05 7.39
CA THR A 452 -11.40 31.95 8.15
C THR A 452 -11.75 33.41 7.86
N PRO A 453 -11.72 34.31 8.85
CA PRO A 453 -11.93 35.75 8.60
C PRO A 453 -11.00 36.28 7.53
N LYS A 454 -11.56 36.93 6.49
CA LYS A 454 -10.80 37.42 5.32
C LYS A 454 -9.59 38.28 5.69
N GLN A 455 -9.69 39.07 6.76
CA GLN A 455 -8.59 39.94 7.20
C GLN A 455 -7.35 39.12 7.55
N ILE A 456 -7.53 37.99 8.26
CA ILE A 456 -6.42 37.11 8.65
C ILE A 456 -5.73 36.55 7.39
N ILE A 457 -6.52 36.12 6.40
CA ILE A 457 -5.96 35.55 5.16
C ILE A 457 -5.24 36.63 4.35
N LYS A 458 -5.81 37.83 4.26
CA LYS A 458 -5.21 38.95 3.52
C LYS A 458 -3.89 39.41 4.18
N ASP A 459 -3.84 39.43 5.49
CA ASP A 459 -2.61 39.80 6.22
C ASP A 459 -1.52 38.72 6.13
N THR A 460 -1.93 37.44 6.00
CA THR A 460 -1.01 36.30 5.96
C THR A 460 -0.56 35.96 4.53
N LEU A 461 -1.50 35.88 3.58
CA LEU A 461 -1.25 35.34 2.24
C LEU A 461 -1.36 36.42 1.12
N HIS A 462 -1.78 37.62 1.46
CA HIS A 462 -2.01 38.73 0.49
C HIS A 462 -2.97 38.36 -0.66
N LEU A 463 -3.91 37.41 -0.43
CA LEU A 463 -4.86 36.96 -1.44
C LEU A 463 -5.95 38.00 -1.71
N PRO A 464 -6.37 38.19 -2.97
CA PRO A 464 -7.40 39.16 -3.33
C PRO A 464 -8.79 38.68 -2.93
N ASP A 465 -9.69 39.62 -2.61
CA ASP A 465 -11.08 39.34 -2.24
C ASP A 465 -11.83 38.48 -3.26
N ARG A 466 -11.59 38.71 -4.55
CA ARG A 466 -12.21 37.93 -5.65
C ARG A 466 -11.95 36.41 -5.52
N LEU A 467 -10.77 36.01 -5.05
CA LEU A 467 -10.44 34.59 -4.83
C LEU A 467 -11.23 34.08 -3.62
N LEU A 468 -11.15 34.80 -2.49
CA LEU A 468 -11.79 34.38 -1.24
C LEU A 468 -13.32 34.32 -1.35
N ASP A 469 -13.92 35.22 -2.15
CA ASP A 469 -15.37 35.22 -2.38
C ASP A 469 -15.83 33.98 -3.17
N ASN A 470 -15.01 33.48 -4.08
CA ASN A 470 -15.32 32.33 -4.94
C ASN A 470 -15.06 30.96 -4.28
N LEU A 471 -14.39 30.92 -3.13
CA LEU A 471 -14.17 29.65 -2.41
C LEU A 471 -15.50 29.07 -1.91
N SER A 472 -15.63 27.74 -1.97
CA SER A 472 -16.77 27.01 -1.41
C SER A 472 -16.64 26.86 0.11
N PRO A 473 -17.70 27.04 0.88
CA PRO A 473 -17.74 26.69 2.29
C PRO A 473 -17.87 25.17 2.51
N ASN A 474 -18.21 24.43 1.46
CA ASN A 474 -18.39 22.99 1.52
C ASN A 474 -17.16 22.28 0.96
N LYS A 475 -16.80 21.18 1.60
CA LYS A 475 -15.78 20.27 1.10
C LYS A 475 -16.18 19.70 -0.25
N GLN A 476 -15.25 19.70 -1.20
CA GLN A 476 -15.50 19.26 -2.56
C GLN A 476 -14.92 17.88 -2.87
N TYR A 477 -13.95 17.41 -2.07
CA TYR A 477 -13.19 16.18 -2.24
C TYR A 477 -12.41 16.13 -3.56
N VAL A 478 -13.11 16.07 -4.71
CA VAL A 478 -12.49 16.02 -6.04
C VAL A 478 -12.97 17.23 -6.83
N ILE A 479 -12.03 18.03 -7.30
CA ILE A 479 -12.29 19.27 -8.03
C ILE A 479 -11.89 19.13 -9.48
N GLN A 480 -12.69 19.71 -10.38
CA GLN A 480 -12.36 19.77 -11.79
C GLN A 480 -11.24 20.80 -12.01
N GLY A 481 -10.11 20.34 -12.56
CA GLY A 481 -9.05 21.22 -13.00
C GLY A 481 -9.46 22.06 -14.20
N ASN A 482 -8.89 23.25 -14.30
CA ASN A 482 -9.04 24.06 -15.50
C ASN A 482 -7.81 23.87 -16.40
N ARG A 483 -7.92 22.95 -17.39
CA ARG A 483 -6.82 22.67 -18.35
C ARG A 483 -6.27 23.92 -19.03
N ASN A 484 -7.07 24.99 -19.14
CA ASN A 484 -6.63 26.27 -19.73
C ASN A 484 -5.74 27.11 -18.80
N LEU A 485 -5.74 26.84 -17.48
CA LEU A 485 -4.87 27.54 -16.50
C LEU A 485 -3.47 26.93 -16.42
N THR A 486 -3.32 25.63 -16.65
CA THR A 486 -2.00 24.97 -16.68
C THR A 486 -1.20 25.37 -17.93
N ALA A 487 -1.84 25.69 -19.04
CA ALA A 487 -1.20 26.23 -20.24
C ALA A 487 -0.70 27.69 -20.08
N LEU A 488 -1.22 28.42 -19.09
CA LEU A 488 -0.84 29.83 -18.84
C LEU A 488 0.40 29.96 -17.95
N SER A 489 0.83 28.90 -17.27
CA SER A 489 2.03 28.92 -16.40
C SER A 489 3.35 28.68 -17.14
N SER A 490 3.30 28.23 -18.39
CA SER A 490 4.49 28.04 -19.21
C SER A 490 5.01 29.30 -19.91
N GLY A 491 4.41 30.47 -19.63
CA GLY A 491 4.72 31.70 -20.37
C GLY A 491 4.93 32.98 -19.55
N SER A 492 4.91 32.95 -18.23
CA SER A 492 5.19 34.16 -17.44
C SER A 492 6.05 33.86 -16.25
N GLY A 493 7.32 34.23 -16.36
CA GLY A 493 8.23 34.27 -15.21
C GLY A 493 7.58 35.09 -14.08
N ILE A 494 7.51 34.47 -12.91
CA ILE A 494 7.26 35.19 -11.68
C ILE A 494 8.61 35.74 -11.23
N ALA A 495 8.74 37.05 -11.32
CA ALA A 495 9.86 37.83 -10.78
C ALA A 495 9.83 37.76 -9.24
#